data_ed935c87837b8f2f30d380a0dd246262
#
_entry.id   ed935c87837b8f2f30d380a0dd246262
#
_cell.length_a   1.000
_cell.length_b   1.000
_cell.length_c   1.000
_cell.angle_alpha   90.00
_cell.angle_beta   90.00
_cell.angle_gamma   90.00
#
_symmetry.space_group_name_H-M   'P 1'
#
loop_
_entity.id
_entity.type
_entity.pdbx_description
1 polymer ?
#
loop_
_entity_poly.entity_id
_entity_poly.type
_entity_poly.pdbx_seq_one_letter_code
_entity_poly.pdbx_strand_id
1 'polypeptide(L)'
;MKTKLYFFLWVCLSTLLIACVDDDIEPDVVPVTGVSLNKTALALDEGESESLIATVIPDNATNKKVTWKSSDTSVATVNASGKVTAQATGTVVVVVITEDGAEVATCTVTCGDGAVEPEIPVTDVALNKSCLLYTSPSPRD
;
A
#
# COMPACT_ATOMS: atom_id res chain seq x y z
N MET A 1 69.43 -36.37 -10.89
CA MET A 1 68.96 -35.66 -9.67
C MET A 1 68.47 -34.30 -9.94
N LYS A 2 67.92 -33.98 -11.10
CA LYS A 2 67.41 -32.63 -11.43
C LYS A 2 65.86 -32.55 -11.51
N THR A 3 65.20 -33.68 -11.39
CA THR A 3 63.72 -33.74 -11.54
C THR A 3 62.93 -33.50 -10.24
N LYS A 4 63.56 -33.61 -9.07
CA LYS A 4 62.87 -33.36 -7.78
C LYS A 4 62.75 -31.90 -7.38
N LEU A 5 63.56 -31.04 -7.98
CA LEU A 5 63.53 -29.62 -7.65
C LEU A 5 62.36 -28.89 -8.31
N TYR A 6 61.90 -29.32 -9.47
CA TYR A 6 60.76 -28.72 -10.16
C TYR A 6 59.40 -29.14 -9.54
N PHE A 7 59.38 -30.30 -8.90
CA PHE A 7 58.15 -30.75 -8.23
C PHE A 7 57.82 -29.92 -6.99
N PHE A 8 58.85 -29.51 -6.25
CA PHE A 8 58.68 -28.61 -5.10
C PHE A 8 58.33 -27.17 -5.52
N LEU A 9 58.86 -26.71 -6.64
CA LEU A 9 58.58 -25.38 -7.15
C LEU A 9 57.15 -25.28 -7.68
N TRP A 10 56.62 -26.37 -8.22
CA TRP A 10 55.23 -26.40 -8.74
C TRP A 10 54.17 -26.51 -7.62
N VAL A 11 54.50 -27.24 -6.55
CA VAL A 11 53.63 -27.34 -5.37
C VAL A 11 53.57 -26.01 -4.60
N CYS A 12 54.68 -25.27 -4.52
CA CYS A 12 54.64 -23.92 -3.90
C CYS A 12 53.88 -22.88 -4.72
N LEU A 13 53.81 -23.02 -6.04
CA LEU A 13 53.10 -22.09 -6.89
C LEU A 13 51.60 -22.32 -6.89
N SER A 14 51.13 -23.52 -6.52
CA SER A 14 49.68 -23.83 -6.42
C SER A 14 49.05 -23.39 -5.11
N THR A 15 49.81 -22.99 -4.09
CA THR A 15 49.28 -22.53 -2.79
C THR A 15 49.16 -21.00 -2.68
N LEU A 16 49.57 -20.25 -3.73
CA LEU A 16 49.51 -18.79 -3.71
C LEU A 16 48.27 -18.20 -4.43
N LEU A 17 47.30 -19.04 -4.77
CA LEU A 17 46.04 -18.62 -5.42
C LEU A 17 44.81 -18.66 -4.49
N ILE A 18 45.03 -18.64 -3.18
CA ILE A 18 43.96 -18.49 -2.21
C ILE A 18 44.17 -17.17 -1.45
N ALA A 19 43.97 -16.09 -2.14
CA ALA A 19 43.82 -14.78 -1.52
C ALA A 19 43.18 -13.78 -2.54
N CYS A 20 42.08 -14.18 -3.11
CA CYS A 20 41.02 -13.27 -3.50
C CYS A 20 39.74 -13.87 -2.93
N VAL A 21 39.54 -13.70 -1.64
CA VAL A 21 38.23 -13.52 -1.10
C VAL A 21 37.88 -12.11 -1.53
N ASP A 22 37.29 -11.97 -2.71
CA ASP A 22 36.43 -10.84 -2.96
C ASP A 22 35.40 -10.93 -1.86
N ASP A 23 35.60 -10.13 -0.83
CA ASP A 23 34.60 -9.75 0.12
C ASP A 23 33.66 -8.82 -0.67
N ASP A 24 32.97 -9.37 -1.67
CA ASP A 24 31.79 -8.81 -2.23
C ASP A 24 30.80 -8.76 -1.08
N ILE A 25 30.88 -7.67 -0.32
CA ILE A 25 29.77 -7.23 0.52
C ILE A 25 28.68 -6.86 -0.48
N GLU A 26 27.94 -7.86 -0.97
CA GLU A 26 26.66 -7.59 -1.58
C GLU A 26 25.89 -6.79 -0.56
N PRO A 27 25.39 -5.58 -0.92
CA PRO A 27 24.56 -4.83 -0.01
C PRO A 27 23.41 -5.77 0.40
N ASP A 28 23.25 -5.96 1.69
CA ASP A 28 22.18 -6.79 2.26
C ASP A 28 20.84 -6.26 1.75
N VAL A 29 20.33 -6.87 0.68
CA VAL A 29 19.09 -6.46 0.02
C VAL A 29 17.95 -6.98 0.87
N VAL A 30 17.33 -6.09 1.62
CA VAL A 30 16.13 -6.39 2.39
C VAL A 30 14.90 -6.28 1.47
N PRO A 31 14.28 -7.41 1.12
CA PRO A 31 13.12 -7.41 0.23
C PRO A 31 11.88 -6.83 0.92
N VAL A 32 10.95 -6.32 0.12
CA VAL A 32 9.61 -5.93 0.58
C VAL A 32 8.78 -7.19 0.82
N THR A 33 8.10 -7.24 1.96
CA THR A 33 7.22 -8.34 2.35
C THR A 33 5.76 -7.93 2.49
N GLY A 34 5.47 -6.63 2.36
CA GLY A 34 4.12 -6.13 2.41
C GLY A 34 4.03 -4.62 2.22
N VAL A 35 2.82 -4.15 1.96
CA VAL A 35 2.47 -2.74 1.92
C VAL A 35 1.13 -2.51 2.62
N SER A 36 1.00 -1.44 3.36
CA SER A 36 -0.25 -1.04 4.01
C SER A 36 -0.58 0.42 3.71
N LEU A 37 -1.86 0.75 3.77
CA LEU A 37 -2.36 2.11 3.63
C LEU A 37 -2.87 2.64 4.97
N ASN A 38 -2.73 3.95 5.19
CA ASN A 38 -3.29 4.64 6.36
C ASN A 38 -4.82 4.64 6.37
N LYS A 39 -5.46 4.49 5.19
CA LYS A 39 -6.91 4.39 5.02
C LYS A 39 -7.25 3.33 3.98
N THR A 40 -8.29 2.54 4.25
CA THR A 40 -8.84 1.53 3.32
C THR A 40 -10.11 2.01 2.63
N ALA A 41 -10.71 3.06 3.16
CA ALA A 41 -11.85 3.76 2.58
C ALA A 41 -11.66 5.27 2.71
N LEU A 42 -12.12 6.03 1.72
CA LEU A 42 -12.02 7.47 1.63
C LEU A 42 -13.28 8.03 0.97
N ALA A 43 -13.86 9.04 1.58
CA ALA A 43 -14.96 9.82 1.00
C ALA A 43 -14.44 11.22 0.65
N LEU A 44 -14.70 11.69 -0.55
CA LEU A 44 -14.31 13.01 -1.05
C LEU A 44 -15.48 13.66 -1.77
N ASP A 45 -15.61 14.97 -1.65
CA ASP A 45 -16.50 15.74 -2.50
C ASP A 45 -15.84 16.03 -3.85
N GLU A 46 -16.65 16.31 -4.88
CA GLU A 46 -16.13 16.66 -6.19
C GLU A 46 -15.17 17.85 -6.12
N GLY A 47 -13.98 17.70 -6.67
CA GLY A 47 -12.90 18.69 -6.61
C GLY A 47 -12.03 18.60 -5.34
N GLU A 48 -12.43 17.82 -4.33
CA GLU A 48 -11.64 17.62 -3.14
C GLU A 48 -10.42 16.70 -3.39
N SER A 49 -9.46 16.82 -2.51
CA SER A 49 -8.28 15.96 -2.57
C SER A 49 -7.75 15.60 -1.19
N GLU A 50 -7.35 14.35 -1.04
CA GLU A 50 -6.74 13.84 0.18
C GLU A 50 -5.53 12.97 -0.13
N SER A 51 -4.58 12.89 0.81
CA SER A 51 -3.36 12.10 0.64
C SER A 51 -3.48 10.75 1.35
N LEU A 52 -3.31 9.68 0.59
CA LEU A 52 -3.08 8.35 1.10
C LEU A 52 -1.58 8.16 1.37
N ILE A 53 -1.26 7.49 2.46
CA ILE A 53 0.11 7.17 2.85
C ILE A 53 0.29 5.65 2.77
N ALA A 54 1.22 5.23 1.93
CA ALA A 54 1.63 3.83 1.85
C ALA A 54 2.83 3.60 2.78
N THR A 55 2.74 2.58 3.60
CA THR A 55 3.82 2.11 4.46
C THR A 55 4.31 0.76 3.95
N VAL A 56 5.56 0.70 3.53
CA VAL A 56 6.21 -0.52 3.03
C VAL A 56 6.80 -1.28 4.21
N ILE A 57 6.67 -2.58 4.20
CA ILE A 57 7.13 -3.50 5.24
C ILE A 57 8.18 -4.46 4.65
N PRO A 58 9.32 -4.66 5.32
CA PRO A 58 9.77 -4.01 6.56
C PRO A 58 10.23 -2.55 6.33
N ASP A 59 10.31 -1.78 7.42
CA ASP A 59 10.69 -0.36 7.34
C ASP A 59 12.13 -0.15 6.86
N ASN A 60 12.98 -1.15 6.95
CA ASN A 60 14.35 -1.16 6.44
C ASN A 60 14.47 -1.77 5.02
N ALA A 61 13.36 -2.01 4.30
CA ALA A 61 13.39 -2.51 2.93
C ALA A 61 14.28 -1.62 2.03
N THR A 62 15.08 -2.25 1.20
CA THR A 62 16.06 -1.56 0.34
C THR A 62 15.39 -0.73 -0.75
N ASN A 63 14.30 -1.24 -1.34
CA ASN A 63 13.52 -0.52 -2.34
C ASN A 63 12.08 -0.30 -1.85
N LYS A 64 11.78 0.92 -1.42
CA LYS A 64 10.45 1.31 -0.93
C LYS A 64 9.60 2.02 -1.98
N LYS A 65 9.99 1.95 -3.24
CA LYS A 65 9.24 2.59 -4.30
C LYS A 65 7.89 1.94 -4.51
N VAL A 66 6.88 2.77 -4.67
CA VAL A 66 5.49 2.36 -4.91
C VAL A 66 4.94 3.05 -6.14
N THR A 67 4.02 2.37 -6.81
CA THR A 67 3.27 2.89 -7.94
C THR A 67 1.79 2.96 -7.57
N TRP A 68 1.16 4.10 -7.83
CA TRP A 68 -0.25 4.33 -7.58
C TRP A 68 -1.06 4.21 -8.86
N LYS A 69 -2.25 3.63 -8.77
CA LYS A 69 -3.20 3.52 -9.87
C LYS A 69 -4.62 3.74 -9.37
N SER A 70 -5.44 4.43 -10.17
CA SER A 70 -6.89 4.49 -10.01
C SER A 70 -7.56 3.54 -10.97
N SER A 71 -8.64 2.88 -10.56
CA SER A 71 -9.43 2.02 -11.44
C SER A 71 -10.21 2.83 -12.47
N ASP A 72 -10.59 4.07 -12.13
CA ASP A 72 -11.24 5.01 -13.05
C ASP A 72 -10.76 6.44 -12.79
N THR A 73 -9.98 6.95 -13.73
CA THR A 73 -9.42 8.31 -13.65
C THR A 73 -10.43 9.41 -13.98
N SER A 74 -11.60 9.06 -14.52
CA SER A 74 -12.68 10.02 -14.73
C SER A 74 -13.42 10.38 -13.44
N VAL A 75 -13.44 9.47 -12.48
CA VAL A 75 -14.05 9.66 -11.16
C VAL A 75 -13.05 10.18 -10.13
N ALA A 76 -11.87 9.58 -10.05
CA ALA A 76 -10.79 10.10 -9.21
C ALA A 76 -9.41 9.77 -9.78
N THR A 77 -8.50 10.73 -9.67
CA THR A 77 -7.10 10.58 -10.05
C THR A 77 -6.23 10.42 -8.81
N VAL A 78 -5.10 9.73 -8.97
CA VAL A 78 -4.06 9.64 -7.93
C VAL A 78 -2.71 9.97 -8.55
N ASN A 79 -1.91 10.76 -7.84
CA ASN A 79 -0.56 11.09 -8.28
C ASN A 79 0.51 10.18 -7.64
N ALA A 80 1.76 10.35 -8.05
CA ALA A 80 2.88 9.56 -7.54
C ALA A 80 3.14 9.72 -6.03
N SER A 81 2.62 10.77 -5.41
CA SER A 81 2.73 11.02 -3.97
C SER A 81 1.58 10.42 -3.16
N GLY A 82 0.65 9.70 -3.80
CA GLY A 82 -0.55 9.16 -3.15
C GLY A 82 -1.66 10.18 -2.92
N LYS A 83 -1.56 11.39 -3.50
CA LYS A 83 -2.66 12.37 -3.43
C LYS A 83 -3.76 11.98 -4.41
N VAL A 84 -4.92 11.67 -3.86
CA VAL A 84 -6.16 11.37 -4.59
C VAL A 84 -6.94 12.67 -4.78
N THR A 85 -7.48 12.89 -5.97
CA THR A 85 -8.35 14.05 -6.30
C THR A 85 -9.62 13.52 -6.95
N ALA A 86 -10.77 13.86 -6.36
CA ALA A 86 -12.08 13.57 -6.93
C ALA A 86 -12.36 14.46 -8.14
N GLN A 87 -12.79 13.86 -9.25
CA GLN A 87 -13.10 14.55 -10.51
C GLN A 87 -14.59 14.58 -10.80
N ALA A 88 -15.29 13.51 -10.41
CA ALA A 88 -16.72 13.35 -10.62
C ALA A 88 -17.29 12.40 -9.55
N THR A 89 -18.59 12.39 -9.42
CA THR A 89 -19.32 11.47 -8.53
C THR A 89 -19.14 10.02 -8.96
N GLY A 90 -18.95 9.12 -8.00
CA GLY A 90 -18.78 7.69 -8.26
C GLY A 90 -17.91 7.00 -7.21
N THR A 91 -17.67 5.72 -7.41
CA THR A 91 -16.80 4.93 -6.54
C THR A 91 -15.68 4.29 -7.35
N VAL A 92 -14.45 4.47 -6.90
CA VAL A 92 -13.25 3.90 -7.53
C VAL A 92 -12.38 3.19 -6.49
N VAL A 93 -11.53 2.30 -6.98
CA VAL A 93 -10.49 1.67 -6.16
C VAL A 93 -9.15 2.25 -6.54
N VAL A 94 -8.48 2.84 -5.56
CA VAL A 94 -7.08 3.25 -5.67
C VAL A 94 -6.20 2.11 -5.19
N VAL A 95 -5.23 1.75 -6.02
CA VAL A 95 -4.31 0.63 -5.78
C VAL A 95 -2.90 1.18 -5.66
N VAL A 96 -2.16 0.74 -4.66
CA VAL A 96 -0.73 0.93 -4.54
C VAL A 96 -0.02 -0.41 -4.72
N ILE A 97 1.06 -0.40 -5.48
CA ILE A 97 1.86 -1.59 -5.80
C ILE A 97 3.32 -1.25 -5.52
N THR A 98 4.02 -2.09 -4.77
CA THR A 98 5.47 -1.95 -4.58
C THR A 98 6.23 -2.41 -5.82
N GLU A 99 7.36 -1.76 -6.15
CA GLU A 99 8.23 -2.22 -7.25
C GLU A 99 8.95 -3.51 -6.89
N ASP A 100 9.35 -3.64 -5.63
CA ASP A 100 9.94 -4.85 -5.09
C ASP A 100 8.88 -5.69 -4.40
N GLY A 101 8.85 -7.00 -4.68
CA GLY A 101 7.88 -7.95 -4.14
C GLY A 101 6.49 -7.91 -4.78
N ALA A 102 6.15 -6.87 -5.56
CA ALA A 102 4.82 -6.67 -6.17
C ALA A 102 3.66 -6.74 -5.16
N GLU A 103 3.90 -6.29 -3.92
CA GLU A 103 2.91 -6.24 -2.87
C GLU A 103 1.85 -5.16 -3.17
N VAL A 104 0.59 -5.45 -2.82
CA VAL A 104 -0.56 -4.63 -3.21
C VAL A 104 -1.39 -4.24 -2.00
N ALA A 105 -1.77 -2.96 -1.92
CA ALA A 105 -2.82 -2.50 -1.00
C ALA A 105 -3.83 -1.64 -1.76
N THR A 106 -5.07 -1.64 -1.28
CA THR A 106 -6.20 -0.97 -1.95
C THR A 106 -6.93 -0.05 -1.00
N CYS A 107 -7.47 1.05 -1.55
CA CYS A 107 -8.37 1.96 -0.87
C CYS A 107 -9.59 2.20 -1.75
N THR A 108 -10.78 2.03 -1.20
CA THR A 108 -12.04 2.38 -1.89
C THR A 108 -12.28 3.87 -1.70
N VAL A 109 -12.40 4.60 -2.80
CA VAL A 109 -12.68 6.04 -2.80
C VAL A 109 -14.08 6.27 -3.34
N THR A 110 -14.93 6.89 -2.53
CA THR A 110 -16.28 7.31 -2.90
C THR A 110 -16.28 8.81 -3.10
N CYS A 111 -16.61 9.25 -4.29
CA CYS A 111 -16.76 10.66 -4.65
C CYS A 111 -18.24 10.99 -4.77
N GLY A 112 -18.72 11.96 -4.01
CA GLY A 112 -20.14 12.34 -3.96
C GLY A 112 -20.33 13.84 -3.83
N ASP A 113 -21.60 14.27 -3.84
CA ASP A 113 -22.02 15.66 -3.68
C ASP A 113 -22.15 16.06 -2.20
N GLY A 114 -21.32 15.51 -1.34
CA GLY A 114 -21.37 15.78 0.10
C GLY A 114 -21.75 14.55 0.93
N ALA A 115 -20.85 14.22 1.82
CA ALA A 115 -20.98 13.38 3.02
C ALA A 115 -21.89 12.15 2.89
N VAL A 116 -21.39 11.09 2.26
CA VAL A 116 -21.79 9.78 2.72
C VAL A 116 -20.93 9.49 3.96
N GLU A 117 -21.48 9.84 5.11
CA GLU A 117 -21.01 9.30 6.38
C GLU A 117 -20.80 7.80 6.22
N PRO A 118 -19.66 7.22 6.64
CA PRO A 118 -19.44 5.79 6.52
C PRO A 118 -20.60 5.10 7.22
N GLU A 119 -21.44 4.40 6.45
CA GLU A 119 -22.46 3.55 7.05
C GLU A 119 -21.73 2.52 7.89
N ILE A 120 -21.68 2.80 9.18
CA ILE A 120 -21.37 1.77 10.18
C ILE A 120 -22.47 0.75 9.99
N PRO A 121 -22.19 -0.51 9.66
CA PRO A 121 -23.24 -1.53 9.62
C PRO A 121 -23.85 -1.59 11.01
N VAL A 122 -25.02 -0.99 11.15
CA VAL A 122 -25.80 -1.05 12.39
C VAL A 122 -26.34 -2.45 12.50
N THR A 123 -25.59 -3.29 13.21
CA THR A 123 -25.93 -4.70 13.41
C THR A 123 -27.10 -4.88 14.39
N ASP A 124 -27.57 -3.80 15.00
CA ASP A 124 -28.64 -3.88 15.99
C ASP A 124 -29.54 -2.64 15.92
N VAL A 125 -30.63 -2.74 15.17
CA VAL A 125 -31.72 -1.76 15.19
C VAL A 125 -32.68 -2.17 16.30
N ALA A 126 -32.40 -1.77 17.52
CA ALA A 126 -33.41 -1.76 18.56
C ALA A 126 -34.46 -0.70 18.23
N LEU A 127 -35.52 -1.10 17.57
CA LEU A 127 -36.70 -0.25 17.38
C LEU A 127 -37.33 0.02 18.73
N ASN A 128 -36.90 1.12 19.34
CA ASN A 128 -37.61 1.65 20.48
C ASN A 128 -38.96 2.20 19.98
N LYS A 129 -40.02 1.46 20.18
CA LYS A 129 -41.41 1.77 19.80
C LYS A 129 -42.02 2.96 20.52
N SER A 130 -41.21 3.81 21.10
CA SER A 130 -41.68 4.90 21.94
C SER A 130 -42.10 6.17 21.19
N CYS A 131 -42.04 6.21 19.87
CA CYS A 131 -42.19 7.44 19.11
C CYS A 131 -43.47 7.52 18.24
N LEU A 132 -44.44 6.62 18.43
CA LEU A 132 -45.65 6.59 17.61
C LEU A 132 -46.92 6.70 18.42
N LEU A 133 -47.02 7.74 19.25
CA LEU A 133 -48.30 8.18 19.80
C LEU A 133 -48.44 9.69 19.51
N TYR A 134 -48.46 10.02 18.23
CA TYR A 134 -49.13 11.24 17.80
C TYR A 134 -50.60 10.88 17.58
N THR A 135 -51.39 10.96 18.62
CA THR A 135 -52.83 11.00 18.52
C THR A 135 -53.22 12.41 18.14
N SER A 136 -53.62 12.56 16.90
CA SER A 136 -54.28 13.76 16.41
C SER A 136 -55.55 13.99 17.27
N PRO A 137 -55.70 15.16 17.91
CA PRO A 137 -56.97 15.52 18.51
C PRO A 137 -57.98 15.72 17.39
N SER A 138 -59.05 14.95 17.42
CA SER A 138 -60.21 15.14 16.59
C SER A 138 -60.83 16.51 16.84
N PRO A 139 -61.12 17.30 15.83
CA PRO A 139 -61.93 18.52 16.03
C PRO A 139 -63.33 18.12 16.40
N ARG A 140 -63.76 18.59 17.51
CA ARG A 140 -65.14 18.48 17.96
C ARG A 140 -65.78 19.84 17.84
N ASP A 141 -66.89 19.83 17.18
CA ASP A 141 -67.93 20.85 16.99
C ASP A 141 -67.89 22.08 17.91
#